data_1f35b23225a7d1461eafae2a7bf479c6
#
_entry.id   1f35b23225a7d1461eafae2a7bf479c6
#
_cell.length_a   1.000
_cell.length_b   1.000
_cell.length_c   1.000
_cell.angle_alpha   90.00
_cell.angle_beta   90.00
_cell.angle_gamma   90.00
#
_symmetry.space_group_name_H-M   'P 1'
#
loop_
_entity.id
_entity.type
_entity.pdbx_description
1 polymer ?
#
loop_
_entity_poly.entity_id
_entity_poly.type
_entity_poly.pdbx_seq_one_letter_code
_entity_poly.pdbx_strand_id
1 'polypeptide(L)'
;AVEPLPLESDRRRILFYEAAEGGAGVLTRLARDRNELAAVARMALQIMHYRIPERLDAVEDLIDEQEDKKRDPCVAACYQCLLSYYNQPEHLILDRRNAEALGILIALSRGNVSILEPQIDGGDAGSPGNGDTEFADFLKEKGYRRPDTFMYPFMDGKHMADAIYKSDKVAV
;
A
#
# COMPACT_ATOMS: atom_id res chain seq x y z
N ALA A 1 1.77 5.67 8.66
CA ALA A 1 0.84 6.64 8.10
C ALA A 1 0.36 6.17 6.73
N VAL A 2 -0.76 6.67 6.28
CA VAL A 2 -1.39 6.35 5.00
C VAL A 2 -1.83 7.66 4.36
N GLU A 3 -1.45 7.87 3.11
CA GLU A 3 -1.83 9.06 2.36
C GLU A 3 -2.24 8.71 0.93
N PRO A 4 -3.21 9.42 0.33
CA PRO A 4 -3.48 9.33 -1.08
C PRO A 4 -2.36 10.01 -1.87
N LEU A 5 -2.07 9.50 -3.06
CA LEU A 5 -1.14 10.16 -3.95
C LEU A 5 -1.69 11.52 -4.42
N PRO A 6 -0.84 12.54 -4.62
CA PRO A 6 -1.27 13.92 -4.84
C PRO A 6 -2.02 14.13 -6.17
N LEU A 7 -1.66 13.40 -7.22
CA LEU A 7 -2.32 13.52 -8.52
C LEU A 7 -3.64 12.74 -8.53
N GLU A 8 -4.71 13.35 -9.02
CA GLU A 8 -6.05 12.75 -9.08
C GLU A 8 -6.06 11.45 -9.90
N SER A 9 -5.28 11.37 -10.98
CA SER A 9 -5.09 10.17 -11.80
C SER A 9 -4.49 9.00 -11.01
N ASP A 10 -3.71 9.30 -9.97
CA ASP A 10 -2.97 8.31 -9.17
C ASP A 10 -3.71 7.94 -7.88
N ARG A 11 -4.86 8.56 -7.57
CA ARG A 11 -5.66 8.28 -6.37
C ARG A 11 -6.24 6.85 -6.30
N ARG A 12 -5.98 6.05 -7.30
CA ARG A 12 -6.24 4.59 -7.27
C ARG A 12 -5.21 3.79 -6.47
N ARG A 13 -4.18 4.45 -5.96
CA ARG A 13 -3.10 3.85 -5.17
C ARG A 13 -3.10 4.46 -3.78
N ILE A 14 -2.77 3.64 -2.80
CA ILE A 14 -2.64 4.05 -1.40
C ILE A 14 -1.18 3.85 -1.01
N LEU A 15 -0.54 4.91 -0.51
CA LEU A 15 0.82 4.86 0.00
C LEU A 15 0.80 4.58 1.50
N PHE A 16 1.48 3.51 1.91
CA PHE A 16 1.75 3.21 3.32
C PHE A 16 3.20 3.54 3.61
N TYR A 17 3.45 4.31 4.67
CA TYR A 17 4.81 4.63 5.09
C TYR A 17 4.91 4.65 6.62
N GLU A 18 6.11 4.40 7.15
CA GLU A 18 6.38 4.50 8.57
C GLU A 18 6.78 5.93 8.91
N ALA A 19 6.00 6.59 9.78
CA ALA A 19 6.27 7.96 10.21
C ALA A 19 7.31 8.03 11.34
N ALA A 20 7.65 6.91 11.97
CA ALA A 20 8.67 6.85 13.02
C ALA A 20 10.07 6.87 12.38
N GLU A 21 10.96 7.69 12.92
CA GLU A 21 12.36 7.71 12.52
C GLU A 21 13.01 6.33 12.77
N GLY A 22 13.66 5.77 11.74
CA GLY A 22 14.21 4.42 11.77
C GLY A 22 13.19 3.30 11.53
N GLY A 23 11.90 3.61 11.41
CA GLY A 23 10.82 2.64 11.19
C GLY A 23 10.51 1.79 12.42
N ALA A 24 9.29 1.28 12.50
CA ALA A 24 8.83 0.37 13.55
C ALA A 24 8.67 -1.09 13.08
N GLY A 25 9.05 -1.37 11.82
CA GLY A 25 8.93 -2.70 11.21
C GLY A 25 7.50 -3.09 10.81
N VAL A 26 6.54 -2.16 10.88
CA VAL A 26 5.13 -2.42 10.55
C VAL A 26 4.96 -2.74 9.08
N LEU A 27 5.63 -2.00 8.19
CA LEU A 27 5.58 -2.26 6.75
C LEU A 27 6.15 -3.63 6.41
N THR A 28 7.24 -4.03 7.09
CA THR A 28 7.81 -5.36 6.92
C THR A 28 6.81 -6.45 7.32
N ARG A 29 6.05 -6.28 8.40
CA ARG A 29 4.98 -7.20 8.80
C ARG A 29 3.88 -7.24 7.75
N LEU A 30 3.37 -6.08 7.33
CA LEU A 30 2.32 -6.00 6.30
C LEU A 30 2.72 -6.67 4.98
N ALA A 31 4.01 -6.61 4.61
CA ALA A 31 4.52 -7.23 3.40
C ALA A 31 4.77 -8.75 3.53
N ARG A 32 5.16 -9.23 4.70
CA ARG A 32 5.56 -10.63 4.90
C ARG A 32 4.46 -11.53 5.43
N ASP A 33 3.59 -11.02 6.28
CA ASP A 33 2.47 -11.79 6.81
C ASP A 33 1.27 -11.68 5.87
N ARG A 34 0.88 -12.82 5.31
CA ARG A 34 -0.21 -12.90 4.32
C ARG A 34 -1.54 -12.34 4.82
N ASN A 35 -1.79 -12.37 6.11
CA ASN A 35 -3.06 -12.02 6.72
C ASN A 35 -3.06 -10.65 7.41
N GLU A 36 -1.90 -10.01 7.57
CA GLU A 36 -1.78 -8.76 8.35
C GLU A 36 -2.59 -7.62 7.72
N LEU A 37 -2.53 -7.45 6.41
CA LEU A 37 -3.31 -6.42 5.73
C LEU A 37 -4.82 -6.68 5.87
N ALA A 38 -5.24 -7.94 5.78
CA ALA A 38 -6.63 -8.32 6.01
C ALA A 38 -7.08 -8.04 7.45
N ALA A 39 -6.21 -8.29 8.44
CA ALA A 39 -6.49 -7.96 9.83
C ALA A 39 -6.62 -6.44 10.04
N VAL A 40 -5.76 -5.64 9.42
CA VAL A 40 -5.86 -4.16 9.44
C VAL A 40 -7.17 -3.69 8.84
N ALA A 41 -7.58 -4.22 7.69
CA ALA A 41 -8.85 -3.85 7.06
C ALA A 41 -10.07 -4.22 7.93
N ARG A 42 -10.06 -5.39 8.57
CA ARG A 42 -11.10 -5.80 9.53
C ARG A 42 -11.14 -4.86 10.74
N MET A 43 -10.00 -4.51 11.29
CA MET A 43 -9.91 -3.56 12.40
C MET A 43 -10.45 -2.18 12.00
N ALA A 44 -10.16 -1.70 10.78
CA ALA A 44 -10.70 -0.44 10.26
C ALA A 44 -12.24 -0.47 10.20
N LEU A 45 -12.85 -1.55 9.70
CA LEU A 45 -14.30 -1.72 9.71
C LEU A 45 -14.88 -1.69 11.13
N GLN A 46 -14.24 -2.34 12.11
CA GLN A 46 -14.65 -2.32 13.50
C GLN A 46 -14.55 -0.92 14.12
N ILE A 47 -13.47 -0.19 13.85
CA ILE A 47 -13.32 1.22 14.30
C ILE A 47 -14.45 2.08 13.72
N MET A 48 -14.88 1.82 12.50
CA MET A 48 -16.02 2.49 11.88
C MET A 48 -17.39 2.00 12.39
N HIS A 49 -17.43 1.27 13.51
CA HIS A 49 -18.62 0.76 14.16
C HIS A 49 -19.39 -0.31 13.39
N TYR A 50 -18.69 -1.08 12.57
CA TYR A 50 -19.29 -2.25 11.93
C TYR A 50 -18.86 -3.54 12.63
N ARG A 51 -19.82 -4.39 12.93
CA ARG A 51 -19.56 -5.76 13.33
C ARG A 51 -19.44 -6.62 12.08
N ILE A 52 -18.39 -7.43 12.04
CA ILE A 52 -18.06 -8.27 10.91
C ILE A 52 -18.62 -9.67 11.17
N PRO A 53 -19.52 -10.17 10.31
CA PRO A 53 -20.03 -11.54 10.42
C PRO A 53 -18.94 -12.56 10.04
N GLU A 54 -19.21 -13.85 10.26
CA GLU A 54 -18.31 -14.93 9.84
C GLU A 54 -18.10 -14.93 8.32
N ARG A 55 -19.17 -14.67 7.58
CA ARG A 55 -19.12 -14.50 6.14
C ARG A 55 -19.34 -13.05 5.78
N LEU A 56 -18.37 -12.44 5.08
CA LEU A 56 -18.38 -11.06 4.65
C LEU A 56 -18.05 -11.03 3.15
N ASP A 57 -19.06 -10.94 2.31
CA ASP A 57 -18.90 -10.95 0.85
C ASP A 57 -19.22 -9.58 0.22
N ALA A 58 -20.14 -8.83 0.82
CA ALA A 58 -20.64 -7.55 0.32
C ALA A 58 -20.86 -6.53 1.45
N VAL A 59 -21.14 -5.28 1.08
CA VAL A 59 -21.38 -4.19 2.05
C VAL A 59 -22.61 -4.47 2.89
N GLU A 60 -23.61 -5.10 2.31
CA GLU A 60 -24.88 -5.45 2.94
C GLU A 60 -24.73 -6.49 4.05
N ASP A 61 -23.64 -7.23 4.08
CA ASP A 61 -23.35 -8.21 5.13
C ASP A 61 -22.84 -7.52 6.41
N LEU A 62 -22.35 -6.28 6.33
CA LEU A 62 -21.89 -5.54 7.48
C LEU A 62 -23.04 -5.18 8.42
N ILE A 63 -22.85 -5.39 9.70
CA ILE A 63 -23.83 -5.05 10.72
C ILE A 63 -23.45 -3.70 11.33
N ASP A 64 -24.25 -2.68 11.03
CA ASP A 64 -24.03 -1.34 11.60
C ASP A 64 -24.45 -1.29 13.06
N GLU A 65 -23.51 -1.21 13.98
CA GLU A 65 -23.76 -1.16 15.41
C GLU A 65 -24.35 0.19 15.88
N GLN A 66 -24.45 1.17 14.98
CA GLN A 66 -25.01 2.48 15.29
C GLN A 66 -26.50 2.62 14.90
N GLU A 67 -27.01 1.69 14.06
CA GLU A 67 -28.39 1.76 13.56
C GLU A 67 -29.43 1.71 14.70
N ASP A 68 -29.22 0.86 15.69
CA ASP A 68 -30.11 0.70 16.84
C ASP A 68 -29.77 1.61 18.03
N LYS A 69 -28.75 2.44 17.92
CA LYS A 69 -28.28 3.29 19.02
C LYS A 69 -29.22 4.48 19.23
N LYS A 70 -29.91 4.52 20.36
CA LYS A 70 -30.93 5.52 20.67
C LYS A 70 -30.37 6.90 21.04
N ARG A 71 -29.10 7.01 21.46
CA ARG A 71 -28.48 8.27 21.87
C ARG A 71 -27.17 8.45 21.09
N ASP A 72 -27.03 9.61 20.49
CA ASP A 72 -25.84 10.07 19.79
C ASP A 72 -25.23 9.01 18.83
N PRO A 73 -26.03 8.48 17.87
CA PRO A 73 -25.49 7.52 16.90
C PRO A 73 -24.46 8.20 16.00
N CYS A 74 -23.40 7.48 15.68
CA CYS A 74 -22.46 7.91 14.67
C CYS A 74 -23.06 7.75 13.27
N VAL A 75 -23.58 8.81 12.69
CA VAL A 75 -24.22 8.77 11.37
C VAL A 75 -23.17 8.71 10.26
N ALA A 76 -22.44 9.79 10.01
CA ALA A 76 -21.42 9.84 8.97
C ALA A 76 -20.01 9.58 9.54
N ALA A 77 -19.66 10.25 10.61
CA ALA A 77 -18.37 10.10 11.28
C ALA A 77 -18.43 10.61 12.72
N CYS A 78 -17.54 10.16 13.58
CA CYS A 78 -17.36 10.66 14.94
C CYS A 78 -15.89 10.61 15.38
N TYR A 79 -15.56 11.23 16.50
CA TYR A 79 -14.19 11.24 17.04
C TYR A 79 -13.71 9.87 17.57
N GLN A 80 -14.57 8.87 17.60
CA GLN A 80 -14.20 7.50 17.92
C GLN A 80 -13.87 6.67 16.66
N CYS A 81 -14.17 7.19 15.46
CA CYS A 81 -13.90 6.52 14.18
C CYS A 81 -13.03 7.35 13.24
N LEU A 82 -13.62 8.20 12.40
CA LEU A 82 -12.92 8.87 11.30
C LEU A 82 -12.50 10.31 11.61
N LEU A 83 -13.13 10.97 12.60
CA LEU A 83 -12.80 12.35 12.91
C LEU A 83 -11.61 12.43 13.85
N SER A 84 -10.70 13.38 13.57
CA SER A 84 -9.61 13.74 14.44
C SER A 84 -9.36 15.24 14.42
N TYR A 85 -8.58 15.75 15.36
CA TYR A 85 -8.17 17.14 15.35
C TYR A 85 -7.39 17.50 14.08
N TYR A 86 -6.63 16.56 13.53
CA TYR A 86 -5.73 16.80 12.41
C TYR A 86 -6.40 16.76 11.03
N ASN A 87 -7.64 16.25 10.94
CA ASN A 87 -8.39 16.17 9.69
C ASN A 87 -9.67 17.04 9.70
N GLN A 88 -9.68 18.10 10.49
CA GLN A 88 -10.84 18.99 10.59
C GLN A 88 -11.33 19.55 9.24
N PRO A 89 -10.45 19.92 8.28
CA PRO A 89 -10.90 20.38 6.97
C PRO A 89 -11.73 19.35 6.20
N GLU A 90 -11.50 18.06 6.44
CA GLU A 90 -12.14 16.95 5.73
C GLU A 90 -13.42 16.43 6.44
N HIS A 91 -13.75 16.94 7.64
CA HIS A 91 -14.88 16.42 8.43
C HIS A 91 -16.20 16.36 7.66
N LEU A 92 -16.43 17.30 6.74
CA LEU A 92 -17.67 17.37 5.97
C LEU A 92 -17.76 16.31 4.84
N ILE A 93 -16.63 15.75 4.44
CA ILE A 93 -16.56 14.76 3.34
C ILE A 93 -16.33 13.33 3.84
N LEU A 94 -16.02 13.17 5.13
CA LEU A 94 -15.82 11.85 5.72
C LEU A 94 -17.17 11.20 6.02
N ASP A 95 -17.43 10.07 5.39
CA ASP A 95 -18.61 9.25 5.64
C ASP A 95 -18.25 7.77 5.72
N ARG A 96 -18.38 7.19 6.92
CA ARG A 96 -18.12 5.76 7.18
C ARG A 96 -19.01 4.83 6.37
N ARG A 97 -20.15 5.35 5.87
CA ARG A 97 -21.13 4.59 5.08
C ARG A 97 -20.84 4.61 3.57
N ASN A 98 -19.75 5.25 3.15
CA ASN A 98 -19.40 5.29 1.73
C ASN A 98 -19.20 3.87 1.19
N ALA A 99 -20.09 3.44 0.28
CA ALA A 99 -20.13 2.07 -0.22
C ALA A 99 -18.85 1.66 -0.97
N GLU A 100 -18.22 2.59 -1.69
CA GLU A 100 -16.97 2.31 -2.40
C GLU A 100 -15.81 2.06 -1.43
N ALA A 101 -15.69 2.89 -0.39
CA ALA A 101 -14.67 2.72 0.64
C ALA A 101 -14.89 1.43 1.44
N LEU A 102 -16.12 1.12 1.81
CA LEU A 102 -16.47 -0.14 2.47
C LEU A 102 -16.16 -1.34 1.57
N GLY A 103 -16.50 -1.27 0.28
CA GLY A 103 -16.18 -2.32 -0.70
C GLY A 103 -14.67 -2.60 -0.80
N ILE A 104 -13.84 -1.54 -0.80
CA ILE A 104 -12.38 -1.68 -0.78
C ILE A 104 -11.90 -2.37 0.51
N LEU A 105 -12.39 -1.95 1.68
CA LEU A 105 -12.02 -2.56 2.96
C LEU A 105 -12.46 -4.03 3.05
N ILE A 106 -13.65 -4.37 2.53
CA ILE A 106 -14.12 -5.75 2.46
C ILE A 106 -13.21 -6.58 1.55
N ALA A 107 -12.87 -6.08 0.37
CA ALA A 107 -11.96 -6.76 -0.54
C ALA A 107 -10.58 -7.01 0.12
N LEU A 108 -10.01 -5.99 0.79
CA LEU A 108 -8.77 -6.13 1.54
C LEU A 108 -8.88 -7.12 2.71
N SER A 109 -10.02 -7.13 3.42
CA SER A 109 -10.25 -8.02 4.57
C SER A 109 -10.31 -9.51 4.21
N ARG A 110 -10.47 -9.80 2.92
CA ARG A 110 -10.50 -11.15 2.32
C ARG A 110 -9.23 -11.45 1.53
N GLY A 111 -8.42 -10.44 1.29
CA GLY A 111 -7.21 -10.53 0.49
C GLY A 111 -6.07 -11.24 1.20
N ASN A 112 -5.13 -11.69 0.40
CA ASN A 112 -3.84 -12.20 0.85
C ASN A 112 -2.73 -11.35 0.25
N VAL A 113 -1.72 -11.02 1.03
CA VAL A 113 -0.48 -10.45 0.52
C VAL A 113 0.42 -11.58 0.06
N SER A 114 0.93 -11.49 -1.15
CA SER A 114 2.01 -12.35 -1.64
C SER A 114 3.14 -11.47 -2.14
N ILE A 115 4.37 -11.85 -1.79
CA ILE A 115 5.54 -11.26 -2.41
C ILE A 115 5.60 -11.87 -3.81
N LEU A 116 5.47 -11.03 -4.83
CA LEU A 116 5.84 -11.45 -6.17
C LEU A 116 7.36 -11.58 -6.16
N GLU A 117 7.84 -12.80 -6.02
CA GLU A 117 9.24 -13.06 -6.35
C GLU A 117 9.41 -12.67 -7.83
N PRO A 118 10.41 -11.82 -8.15
CA PRO A 118 10.70 -11.56 -9.54
C PRO A 118 10.88 -12.94 -10.19
N GLN A 119 10.04 -13.28 -11.17
CA GLN A 119 10.28 -14.44 -11.99
C GLN A 119 11.60 -14.17 -12.69
N ILE A 120 12.67 -14.73 -12.14
CA ILE A 120 13.92 -14.91 -12.87
C ILE A 120 13.57 -16.00 -13.88
N ASP A 121 12.91 -15.61 -14.96
CA ASP A 121 12.95 -16.43 -16.16
C ASP A 121 14.42 -16.70 -16.38
N GLY A 122 14.81 -17.98 -16.42
CA GLY A 122 16.20 -18.42 -16.55
C GLY A 122 16.84 -18.04 -17.90
N GLY A 123 16.59 -16.80 -18.32
CA GLY A 123 17.22 -16.08 -19.39
C GLY A 123 18.43 -15.38 -18.84
N ASP A 124 19.54 -15.68 -19.42
CA ASP A 124 20.88 -15.09 -19.35
C ASP A 124 20.91 -13.76 -18.53
N ALA A 125 21.67 -13.74 -17.45
CA ALA A 125 21.84 -12.55 -16.62
C ALA A 125 22.31 -11.39 -17.50
N GLY A 126 21.40 -10.56 -17.98
CA GLY A 126 21.77 -9.41 -18.78
C GLY A 126 20.75 -8.90 -19.80
N SER A 127 19.56 -9.49 -19.94
CA SER A 127 18.55 -8.85 -20.80
C SER A 127 17.82 -7.74 -20.01
N PRO A 128 17.96 -6.45 -20.40
CA PRO A 128 17.31 -5.36 -19.71
C PRO A 128 15.77 -5.47 -19.86
N GLY A 129 15.04 -5.35 -18.75
CA GLY A 129 13.59 -5.15 -18.78
C GLY A 129 13.20 -3.87 -19.53
N ASN A 130 11.92 -3.70 -19.89
CA ASN A 130 11.48 -2.51 -20.64
C ASN A 130 11.80 -1.19 -19.89
N GLY A 131 11.76 -1.16 -18.56
CA GLY A 131 12.14 0.03 -17.78
C GLY A 131 13.65 0.31 -17.81
N ASP A 132 14.47 -0.74 -17.88
CA ASP A 132 15.92 -0.64 -17.94
C ASP A 132 16.39 -0.09 -19.30
N THR A 133 15.67 -0.38 -20.37
CA THR A 133 15.96 0.18 -21.70
C THR A 133 15.63 1.67 -21.77
N GLU A 134 14.50 2.11 -21.24
CA GLU A 134 14.12 3.52 -21.20
C GLU A 134 15.13 4.35 -20.39
N PHE A 135 15.55 3.85 -19.23
CA PHE A 135 16.57 4.51 -18.41
C PHE A 135 17.94 4.55 -19.12
N ALA A 136 18.33 3.45 -19.77
CA ALA A 136 19.56 3.40 -20.53
C ALA A 136 19.56 4.38 -21.73
N ASP A 137 18.44 4.50 -22.41
CA ASP A 137 18.26 5.42 -23.54
C ASP A 137 18.25 6.89 -23.06
N PHE A 138 17.62 7.19 -21.94
CA PHE A 138 17.69 8.49 -21.29
C PHE A 138 19.14 8.88 -20.95
N LEU A 139 19.91 7.99 -20.33
CA LEU A 139 21.31 8.24 -20.00
C LEU A 139 22.15 8.53 -21.26
N LYS A 140 21.91 7.75 -22.32
CA LYS A 140 22.58 7.95 -23.61
C LYS A 140 22.23 9.29 -24.26
N GLU A 141 20.95 9.68 -24.24
CA GLU A 141 20.48 10.97 -24.77
C GLU A 141 21.14 12.15 -24.04
N LYS A 142 21.29 12.03 -22.71
CA LYS A 142 21.94 13.05 -21.87
C LYS A 142 23.48 12.98 -21.88
N GLY A 143 24.07 12.06 -22.59
CA GLY A 143 25.52 11.88 -22.66
C GLY A 143 26.13 11.28 -21.39
N TYR A 144 25.34 10.64 -20.55
CA TYR A 144 25.83 9.94 -19.37
C TYR A 144 26.28 8.51 -19.72
N ARG A 145 27.17 7.99 -18.89
CA ARG A 145 27.64 6.60 -19.03
C ARG A 145 26.49 5.65 -18.67
N ARG A 146 26.34 4.61 -19.50
CA ARG A 146 25.40 3.51 -19.22
C ARG A 146 25.92 2.63 -18.08
N PRO A 147 25.05 2.14 -17.17
CA PRO A 147 25.42 1.14 -16.17
C PRO A 147 25.96 -0.14 -16.79
N ASP A 148 26.83 -0.82 -16.06
CA ASP A 148 27.41 -2.11 -16.51
C ASP A 148 26.40 -3.26 -16.33
N THR A 149 25.48 -3.13 -15.37
CA THR A 149 24.43 -4.14 -15.08
C THR A 149 23.22 -3.46 -14.46
N PHE A 150 22.02 -3.95 -14.80
CA PHE A 150 20.75 -3.58 -14.19
C PHE A 150 20.25 -4.70 -13.28
N MET A 151 19.38 -4.37 -12.32
CA MET A 151 18.71 -5.29 -11.40
C MET A 151 19.70 -6.30 -10.77
N TYR A 152 20.76 -5.79 -10.17
CA TYR A 152 21.83 -6.63 -9.62
C TYR A 152 21.54 -7.00 -8.16
N PRO A 153 21.43 -8.31 -7.81
CA PRO A 153 21.27 -8.74 -6.44
C PRO A 153 22.57 -8.61 -5.66
N PHE A 154 22.50 -8.12 -4.42
CA PHE A 154 23.63 -8.06 -3.52
C PHE A 154 23.22 -8.47 -2.09
N MET A 155 24.20 -8.68 -1.21
CA MET A 155 23.99 -9.20 0.16
C MET A 155 23.18 -10.52 0.17
N ASP A 156 23.65 -11.52 -0.58
CA ASP A 156 23.02 -12.84 -0.74
C ASP A 156 21.58 -12.78 -1.26
N GLY A 157 21.31 -11.84 -2.17
CA GLY A 157 19.99 -11.66 -2.79
C GLY A 157 18.95 -10.95 -1.91
N LYS A 158 19.36 -10.40 -0.78
CA LYS A 158 18.45 -9.67 0.12
C LYS A 158 18.09 -8.28 -0.39
N HIS A 159 18.92 -7.71 -1.22
CA HIS A 159 18.75 -6.38 -1.79
C HIS A 159 19.00 -6.43 -3.30
N MET A 160 18.33 -5.53 -4.02
CA MET A 160 18.52 -5.34 -5.45
C MET A 160 19.00 -3.92 -5.68
N ALA A 161 20.01 -3.75 -6.52
CA ALA A 161 20.39 -2.44 -7.03
C ALA A 161 19.82 -2.29 -8.44
N ASP A 162 19.16 -1.17 -8.72
CA ASP A 162 18.56 -0.91 -10.04
C ASP A 162 19.63 -0.77 -11.13
N ALA A 163 20.77 -0.20 -10.79
CA ALA A 163 21.90 -0.04 -11.70
C ALA A 163 23.25 -0.15 -10.99
N ILE A 164 24.24 -0.75 -11.64
CA ILE A 164 25.61 -0.87 -11.11
C ILE A 164 26.64 -0.36 -12.12
N TYR A 165 27.58 0.42 -11.60
CA TYR A 165 28.80 0.84 -12.27
C TYR A 165 30.00 0.15 -11.61
N LYS A 166 30.37 -1.02 -12.14
CA LYS A 166 31.39 -1.91 -11.51
C LYS A 166 32.76 -1.25 -11.40
N SER A 167 33.16 -0.50 -12.42
CA SER A 167 34.46 0.20 -12.42
C SER A 167 34.52 1.30 -11.37
N ASP A 168 33.39 1.94 -11.09
CA ASP A 168 33.31 3.04 -10.13
C ASP A 168 32.88 2.57 -8.73
N LYS A 169 32.52 1.27 -8.59
CA LYS A 169 32.00 0.66 -7.36
C LYS A 169 30.76 1.38 -6.81
N VAL A 170 29.89 1.83 -7.73
CA VAL A 170 28.64 2.53 -7.40
C VAL A 170 27.46 1.63 -7.73
N ALA A 171 26.52 1.53 -6.80
CA ALA A 171 25.21 0.93 -6.97
C ALA A 171 24.13 2.02 -6.74
N VAL A 172 23.09 2.04 -7.58
CA VAL A 172 21.98 2.99 -7.55
C VAL A 172 20.68 2.21 -7.37
#